data_3f4e9ac62e16a4bd64242df390c1e362
#
_entry.id   3f4e9ac62e16a4bd64242df390c1e362
#
_cell.length_a   1.000
_cell.length_b   1.000
_cell.length_c   1.000
_cell.angle_alpha   90.00
_cell.angle_beta   90.00
_cell.angle_gamma   90.00
#
_symmetry.space_group_name_H-M   'P 1'
#
loop_
_entity.id
_entity.type
_entity.pdbx_description
1 polymer ?
#
loop_
_entity_poly.entity_id
_entity_poly.type
_entity_poly.pdbx_seq_one_letter_code
_entity_poly.pdbx_strand_id
1 'polypeptide(L)'
;ACFFGLIYPKLSSSIVIMSMPFSGTQLRKNKGFNIKKINKNLNALRPAKKHYQLYLSGKSANNNIMNCSQGISKFLRSYYYFKSYDFDGNKPHKLKNYSTKELKKMPEYYIMKNNLGISQTVSKYMPSKAYVKECAWLTEKDLNIFSNSFKNTSFKGPLSWYGMMLDEKEKQQILDLNLSRKIFIPALFVAGEADWGIFQKPGDLIKMEKEFFNNYYGTKIIKKAGHWVQQEKPKETFKVINSFYKKIRKSED
;
A
#
# COMPACT_ATOMS: atom_id res chain seq x y z
N ALA A 1 8.86 6.41 6.25
CA ALA A 1 8.73 7.82 6.58
C ALA A 1 8.40 8.01 8.07
N CYS A 2 7.29 7.46 8.62
CA CYS A 2 6.86 7.71 10.01
C CYS A 2 7.91 7.33 11.06
N PHE A 3 8.52 6.15 10.97
CA PHE A 3 9.61 5.77 11.88
C PHE A 3 10.84 6.67 11.74
N PHE A 4 11.18 7.12 10.54
CA PHE A 4 12.26 8.09 10.33
C PHE A 4 11.97 9.41 11.06
N GLY A 5 10.75 9.94 10.93
CA GLY A 5 10.34 11.15 11.63
C GLY A 5 10.24 11.01 13.15
N LEU A 6 10.05 9.77 13.67
CA LEU A 6 10.11 9.48 15.10
C LEU A 6 11.53 9.42 15.64
N ILE A 7 12.45 8.79 14.88
CA ILE A 7 13.85 8.57 15.29
C ILE A 7 14.68 9.83 15.06
N TYR A 8 14.45 10.53 13.94
CA TYR A 8 15.22 11.69 13.51
C TYR A 8 14.34 12.92 13.25
N PRO A 9 13.58 13.41 14.26
CA PRO A 9 12.64 14.52 14.04
C PRO A 9 13.32 15.81 13.60
N LYS A 10 14.59 16.05 14.02
CA LYS A 10 15.37 17.22 13.61
C LYS A 10 15.85 17.18 12.16
N LEU A 11 15.85 16.00 11.53
CA LEU A 11 16.20 15.83 10.10
C LEU A 11 14.98 15.82 9.18
N SER A 12 13.79 16.05 9.73
CA SER A 12 12.54 15.97 8.98
C SER A 12 11.70 17.21 9.23
N SER A 13 11.50 18.05 8.24
CA SER A 13 10.62 19.21 8.32
C SER A 13 9.14 18.84 8.32
N SER A 14 8.79 17.75 7.64
CA SER A 14 7.41 17.27 7.54
C SER A 14 7.33 15.84 6.98
N ILE A 15 6.14 15.23 7.07
CA ILE A 15 5.86 13.90 6.50
C ILE A 15 4.59 13.97 5.65
N VAL A 16 4.67 13.43 4.43
CA VAL A 16 3.50 13.09 3.63
C VAL A 16 3.38 11.56 3.59
N ILE A 17 2.29 11.04 4.14
CA ILE A 17 1.98 9.62 4.16
C ILE A 17 0.99 9.35 3.03
N MET A 18 1.26 8.33 2.22
CA MET A 18 0.39 8.02 1.08
C MET A 18 -0.16 6.60 1.18
N SER A 19 -1.43 6.43 0.81
CA SER A 19 -2.13 5.16 0.64
C SER A 19 -2.40 4.40 1.94
N MET A 20 -1.38 3.97 2.68
CA MET A 20 -1.53 3.12 3.85
C MET A 20 -1.35 3.93 5.15
N PRO A 21 -2.38 3.96 6.03
CA PRO A 21 -2.28 4.63 7.31
C PRO A 21 -1.16 4.06 8.18
N PHE A 22 -0.52 4.93 8.97
CA PHE A 22 0.45 4.52 9.98
C PHE A 22 -0.25 3.81 11.13
N SER A 23 0.21 2.62 11.47
CA SER A 23 -0.41 1.77 12.52
C SER A 23 0.17 2.03 13.92
N GLY A 24 1.04 3.04 14.08
CA GLY A 24 1.71 3.37 15.36
C GLY A 24 2.94 2.52 15.65
N THR A 25 3.59 2.82 16.79
CA THR A 25 4.82 2.16 17.25
C THR A 25 4.54 0.90 18.10
N GLN A 26 3.31 0.71 18.61
CA GLN A 26 2.97 -0.43 19.47
C GLN A 26 2.68 -1.69 18.66
N LEU A 27 3.68 -2.21 17.97
CA LEU A 27 3.56 -3.34 17.05
C LEU A 27 3.02 -4.64 17.69
N ARG A 28 3.21 -4.83 19.00
CA ARG A 28 2.70 -5.99 19.76
C ARG A 28 1.28 -5.82 20.31
N LYS A 29 0.81 -4.58 20.50
CA LYS A 29 -0.50 -4.30 21.13
C LYS A 29 -1.64 -4.14 20.11
N ASN A 30 -1.39 -4.30 18.82
CA ASN A 30 -2.44 -4.36 17.81
C ASN A 30 -3.30 -5.62 18.01
N LYS A 31 -4.16 -5.58 19.05
CA LYS A 31 -5.17 -6.60 19.31
C LYS A 31 -6.04 -6.75 18.07
N GLY A 32 -5.77 -7.77 17.26
CA GLY A 32 -6.58 -8.07 16.06
C GLY A 32 -5.76 -8.40 14.81
N PHE A 33 -4.68 -7.70 14.48
CA PHE A 33 -3.87 -8.01 13.32
C PHE A 33 -2.77 -9.03 13.64
N ASN A 34 -3.11 -10.30 13.50
CA ASN A 34 -2.14 -11.40 13.51
C ASN A 34 -2.16 -12.08 12.14
N ILE A 35 -1.19 -11.75 11.30
CA ILE A 35 -1.14 -12.21 9.91
C ILE A 35 -1.08 -13.73 9.79
N LYS A 36 -0.36 -14.41 10.69
CA LYS A 36 -0.26 -15.87 10.68
C LYS A 36 -1.61 -16.51 11.00
N LYS A 37 -2.31 -16.01 12.03
CA LYS A 37 -3.67 -16.47 12.39
C LYS A 37 -4.67 -16.16 11.27
N ILE A 38 -4.63 -14.94 10.72
CA ILE A 38 -5.47 -14.54 9.58
C ILE A 38 -5.26 -15.50 8.41
N ASN A 39 -4.00 -15.76 8.04
CA ASN A 39 -3.68 -16.63 6.91
C ASN A 39 -4.10 -18.10 7.16
N LYS A 40 -3.94 -18.60 8.38
CA LYS A 40 -4.46 -19.93 8.77
C LYS A 40 -5.98 -20.03 8.53
N ASN A 41 -6.73 -19.02 8.96
CA ASN A 41 -8.17 -18.96 8.77
C ASN A 41 -8.57 -18.83 7.29
N LEU A 42 -7.81 -18.08 6.49
CA LEU A 42 -8.03 -17.97 5.05
C LEU A 42 -7.75 -19.30 4.33
N ASN A 43 -6.72 -20.02 4.74
CA ASN A 43 -6.38 -21.34 4.17
C ASN A 43 -7.45 -22.40 4.46
N ALA A 44 -8.17 -22.28 5.58
CA ALA A 44 -9.25 -23.19 5.95
C ALA A 44 -10.53 -23.01 5.10
N LEU A 45 -10.63 -21.93 4.32
CA LEU A 45 -11.78 -21.69 3.42
C LEU A 45 -11.82 -22.71 2.26
N ARG A 46 -13.01 -22.84 1.68
CA ARG A 46 -13.22 -23.60 0.44
C ARG A 46 -13.86 -22.68 -0.61
N PRO A 47 -13.16 -22.29 -1.69
CA PRO A 47 -11.74 -22.57 -1.98
C PRO A 47 -10.78 -21.83 -1.03
N ALA A 48 -9.63 -22.44 -0.75
CA ALA A 48 -8.60 -21.90 0.13
C ALA A 48 -8.04 -20.58 -0.39
N LYS A 49 -7.77 -19.64 0.53
CA LYS A 49 -7.21 -18.32 0.24
C LYS A 49 -5.96 -18.05 1.08
N LYS A 50 -5.18 -17.04 0.68
CA LYS A 50 -3.99 -16.55 1.39
C LYS A 50 -3.92 -15.03 1.41
N HIS A 51 -3.30 -14.49 2.45
CA HIS A 51 -3.08 -13.05 2.56
C HIS A 51 -1.85 -12.64 1.74
N TYR A 52 -1.97 -11.59 0.92
CA TYR A 52 -0.93 -11.15 -0.02
C TYR A 52 0.40 -10.80 0.66
N GLN A 53 0.38 -10.14 1.83
CA GLN A 53 1.61 -9.75 2.54
C GLN A 53 2.46 -10.96 2.91
N LEU A 54 1.84 -12.03 3.41
CA LEU A 54 2.56 -13.26 3.73
C LEU A 54 3.09 -13.97 2.48
N TYR A 55 2.34 -13.92 1.37
CA TYR A 55 2.81 -14.45 0.10
C TYR A 55 3.99 -13.63 -0.46
N LEU A 56 3.88 -12.30 -0.47
CA LEU A 56 4.92 -11.40 -1.01
C LEU A 56 6.19 -11.36 -0.15
N SER A 57 6.12 -11.68 1.15
CA SER A 57 7.29 -11.88 2.01
C SER A 57 8.02 -13.19 1.76
N GLY A 58 7.40 -14.12 1.03
CA GLY A 58 7.95 -15.44 0.75
C GLY A 58 8.96 -15.43 -0.41
N LYS A 59 9.89 -16.40 -0.38
CA LYS A 59 10.97 -16.54 -1.38
C LYS A 59 10.48 -16.74 -2.82
N SER A 60 9.28 -17.31 -3.01
CA SER A 60 8.71 -17.62 -4.33
C SER A 60 8.14 -16.42 -5.07
N ALA A 61 7.81 -15.32 -4.39
CA ALA A 61 7.10 -14.18 -4.99
C ALA A 61 7.92 -13.51 -6.10
N ASN A 62 9.20 -13.26 -5.86
CA ASN A 62 10.08 -12.67 -6.88
C ASN A 62 10.16 -13.57 -8.12
N ASN A 63 10.39 -14.87 -7.93
CA ASN A 63 10.48 -15.81 -9.04
C ASN A 63 9.17 -15.92 -9.83
N ASN A 64 8.03 -15.91 -9.13
CA ASN A 64 6.71 -15.90 -9.77
C ASN A 64 6.50 -14.68 -10.67
N ILE A 65 7.00 -13.50 -10.27
CA ILE A 65 6.87 -12.27 -11.07
C ILE A 65 7.89 -12.28 -12.22
N MET A 66 9.15 -12.56 -11.93
CA MET A 66 10.23 -12.50 -12.92
C MET A 66 10.03 -13.49 -14.07
N ASN A 67 9.48 -14.68 -13.78
CA ASN A 67 9.28 -15.76 -14.75
C ASN A 67 7.79 -15.94 -15.11
N CYS A 68 6.98 -14.88 -15.01
CA CYS A 68 5.57 -14.97 -15.35
C CYS A 68 5.36 -15.13 -16.86
N SER A 69 4.45 -16.02 -17.25
CA SER A 69 4.19 -16.35 -18.66
C SER A 69 3.74 -15.16 -19.51
N GLN A 70 3.05 -14.19 -18.90
CA GLN A 70 2.63 -12.96 -19.58
C GLN A 70 3.76 -11.94 -19.79
N GLY A 71 4.92 -12.14 -19.16
CA GLY A 71 6.04 -11.19 -19.12
C GLY A 71 5.83 -10.02 -18.17
N ILE A 72 6.94 -9.40 -17.75
CA ILE A 72 6.94 -8.34 -16.70
C ILE A 72 6.08 -7.13 -17.11
N SER A 73 6.16 -6.71 -18.37
CA SER A 73 5.38 -5.55 -18.85
C SER A 73 3.86 -5.78 -18.70
N LYS A 74 3.35 -6.92 -19.15
CA LYS A 74 1.92 -7.25 -19.00
C LYS A 74 1.53 -7.51 -17.54
N PHE A 75 2.42 -8.09 -16.75
CA PHE A 75 2.22 -8.22 -15.30
C PHE A 75 2.03 -6.84 -14.65
N LEU A 76 2.94 -5.89 -14.91
CA LEU A 76 2.85 -4.54 -14.39
C LEU A 76 1.58 -3.83 -14.87
N ARG A 77 1.25 -3.91 -16.17
CA ARG A 77 0.02 -3.33 -16.73
C ARG A 77 -1.22 -3.82 -15.98
N SER A 78 -1.36 -5.13 -15.80
CA SER A 78 -2.51 -5.72 -15.09
C SER A 78 -2.51 -5.33 -13.61
N TYR A 79 -1.36 -5.33 -12.95
CA TYR A 79 -1.23 -5.01 -11.54
C TYR A 79 -1.57 -3.53 -11.25
N TYR A 80 -1.07 -2.61 -12.09
CA TYR A 80 -1.37 -1.20 -11.99
C TYR A 80 -2.84 -0.92 -12.25
N TYR A 81 -3.38 -1.43 -13.36
CA TYR A 81 -4.80 -1.26 -13.71
C TYR A 81 -5.73 -1.80 -12.62
N PHE A 82 -5.50 -3.01 -12.12
CA PHE A 82 -6.36 -3.66 -11.13
C PHE A 82 -6.45 -2.87 -9.81
N LYS A 83 -5.46 -2.02 -9.51
CA LYS A 83 -5.44 -1.18 -8.31
C LYS A 83 -5.78 0.29 -8.59
N SER A 84 -5.97 0.67 -9.83
CA SER A 84 -6.33 2.03 -10.23
C SER A 84 -7.81 2.34 -10.01
N TYR A 85 -8.16 3.61 -10.15
CA TYR A 85 -9.56 4.06 -10.20
C TYR A 85 -10.31 3.52 -11.42
N ASP A 86 -9.60 3.31 -12.53
CA ASP A 86 -10.19 2.91 -13.81
C ASP A 86 -10.71 1.47 -13.82
N PHE A 87 -10.36 0.67 -12.81
CA PHE A 87 -10.94 -0.66 -12.63
C PHE A 87 -12.27 -0.58 -11.87
N ASP A 88 -13.38 -0.82 -12.54
CA ASP A 88 -14.75 -0.71 -11.99
C ASP A 88 -15.01 -1.52 -10.71
N GLY A 89 -14.28 -2.61 -10.52
CA GLY A 89 -14.36 -3.44 -9.33
C GLY A 89 -13.67 -2.84 -8.10
N ASN A 90 -12.98 -1.71 -8.24
CA ASN A 90 -12.19 -1.10 -7.18
C ASN A 90 -13.03 -0.13 -6.34
N LYS A 91 -13.94 -0.68 -5.53
CA LYS A 91 -14.90 0.07 -4.68
C LYS A 91 -14.58 -0.13 -3.20
N PRO A 92 -13.54 0.54 -2.66
CA PRO A 92 -13.11 0.35 -1.29
C PRO A 92 -14.14 0.88 -0.29
N HIS A 93 -14.24 0.19 0.83
CA HIS A 93 -15.10 0.55 1.95
C HIS A 93 -14.52 0.07 3.28
N LYS A 94 -14.98 0.62 4.39
CA LYS A 94 -14.51 0.24 5.73
C LYS A 94 -14.83 -1.22 6.01
N LEU A 95 -13.82 -1.98 6.43
CA LEU A 95 -13.98 -3.32 6.96
C LEU A 95 -14.29 -3.24 8.47
N LYS A 96 -15.16 -4.14 8.96
CA LYS A 96 -15.56 -4.13 10.37
C LYS A 96 -14.46 -4.72 11.28
N ASN A 97 -13.78 -5.76 10.83
CA ASN A 97 -12.77 -6.49 11.59
C ASN A 97 -11.89 -7.37 10.69
N TYR A 98 -11.00 -8.17 11.28
CA TYR A 98 -10.10 -9.09 10.57
C TYR A 98 -10.69 -10.50 10.34
N SER A 99 -12.01 -10.69 10.41
CA SER A 99 -12.62 -11.98 10.09
C SER A 99 -12.47 -12.31 8.60
N THR A 100 -12.46 -13.59 8.27
CA THR A 100 -12.40 -14.04 6.87
C THR A 100 -13.59 -13.54 6.04
N LYS A 101 -14.77 -13.36 6.67
CA LYS A 101 -15.97 -12.78 6.05
C LYS A 101 -15.72 -11.34 5.58
N GLU A 102 -15.09 -10.53 6.43
CA GLU A 102 -14.77 -9.14 6.09
C GLU A 102 -13.60 -9.06 5.10
N LEU A 103 -12.51 -9.79 5.36
CA LEU A 103 -11.32 -9.73 4.51
C LEU A 103 -11.57 -10.19 3.07
N LYS A 104 -12.51 -11.14 2.85
CA LYS A 104 -12.88 -11.59 1.49
C LYS A 104 -13.57 -10.51 0.64
N LYS A 105 -13.97 -9.39 1.22
CA LYS A 105 -14.52 -8.25 0.48
C LYS A 105 -13.44 -7.46 -0.26
N MET A 106 -12.17 -7.61 0.17
CA MET A 106 -11.05 -7.00 -0.54
C MET A 106 -10.79 -7.69 -1.88
N PRO A 107 -10.24 -6.97 -2.87
CA PRO A 107 -9.85 -7.54 -4.16
C PRO A 107 -8.89 -8.72 -4.02
N GLU A 108 -8.86 -9.57 -5.06
CA GLU A 108 -8.03 -10.78 -5.06
C GLU A 108 -6.52 -10.50 -4.94
N TYR A 109 -6.04 -9.32 -5.28
CA TYR A 109 -4.62 -8.98 -5.05
C TYR A 109 -4.28 -8.75 -3.57
N TYR A 110 -5.27 -8.65 -2.67
CA TYR A 110 -5.08 -8.67 -1.21
C TYR A 110 -5.36 -10.06 -0.63
N ILE A 111 -6.48 -10.68 -1.03
CA ILE A 111 -6.91 -12.00 -0.52
C ILE A 111 -6.91 -13.00 -1.68
N MET A 112 -5.71 -13.50 -1.96
CA MET A 112 -5.40 -14.32 -3.14
C MET A 112 -5.98 -15.74 -3.02
N LYS A 113 -6.24 -16.39 -4.15
CA LYS A 113 -6.44 -17.85 -4.18
C LYS A 113 -5.15 -18.55 -3.75
N ASN A 114 -5.26 -19.60 -2.93
CA ASN A 114 -4.07 -20.24 -2.35
C ASN A 114 -3.15 -20.88 -3.40
N ASN A 115 -3.71 -21.39 -4.49
CA ASN A 115 -3.00 -22.05 -5.57
C ASN A 115 -2.41 -21.11 -6.64
N LEU A 116 -2.64 -19.79 -6.55
CA LEU A 116 -2.14 -18.82 -7.54
C LEU A 116 -1.04 -17.93 -6.95
N GLY A 117 -0.05 -17.60 -7.77
CA GLY A 117 0.86 -16.50 -7.49
C GLY A 117 0.25 -15.14 -7.83
N ILE A 118 0.97 -14.06 -7.51
CA ILE A 118 0.49 -12.71 -7.82
C ILE A 118 0.37 -12.47 -9.34
N SER A 119 1.28 -13.00 -10.14
CA SER A 119 1.26 -12.85 -11.59
C SER A 119 0.01 -13.49 -12.21
N GLN A 120 -0.34 -14.72 -11.79
CA GLN A 120 -1.56 -15.39 -12.25
C GLN A 120 -2.82 -14.70 -11.69
N THR A 121 -2.76 -14.18 -10.46
CA THR A 121 -3.89 -13.46 -9.87
C THR A 121 -4.27 -12.23 -10.67
N VAL A 122 -3.29 -11.44 -11.11
CA VAL A 122 -3.58 -10.19 -11.83
C VAL A 122 -3.73 -10.35 -13.34
N SER A 123 -3.24 -11.44 -13.95
CA SER A 123 -3.26 -11.63 -15.41
C SER A 123 -4.67 -11.57 -16.01
N LYS A 124 -5.68 -12.05 -15.29
CA LYS A 124 -7.09 -12.02 -15.71
C LYS A 124 -7.74 -10.63 -15.66
N TYR A 125 -7.05 -9.65 -15.08
CA TYR A 125 -7.49 -8.26 -15.01
C TYR A 125 -6.70 -7.37 -15.99
N MET A 126 -6.21 -7.96 -17.09
CA MET A 126 -5.58 -7.18 -18.16
C MET A 126 -6.61 -6.25 -18.79
N PRO A 127 -6.35 -4.93 -18.87
CA PRO A 127 -7.28 -4.00 -19.51
C PRO A 127 -7.38 -4.25 -21.01
N SER A 128 -8.46 -3.75 -21.64
CA SER A 128 -8.66 -3.83 -23.08
C SER A 128 -7.59 -3.04 -23.84
N LYS A 129 -7.37 -3.41 -25.11
CA LYS A 129 -6.45 -2.67 -26.00
C LYS A 129 -6.88 -1.20 -26.19
N ALA A 130 -8.18 -0.93 -26.25
CA ALA A 130 -8.72 0.42 -26.35
C ALA A 130 -8.34 1.24 -25.11
N TYR A 131 -8.58 0.71 -23.90
CA TYR A 131 -8.15 1.36 -22.66
C TYR A 131 -6.64 1.64 -22.64
N VAL A 132 -5.82 0.65 -23.01
CA VAL A 132 -4.34 0.82 -23.00
C VAL A 132 -3.91 1.98 -23.92
N LYS A 133 -4.54 2.12 -25.08
CA LYS A 133 -4.26 3.22 -26.04
C LYS A 133 -4.61 4.59 -25.46
N GLU A 134 -5.67 4.68 -24.67
CA GLU A 134 -6.18 5.94 -24.10
C GLU A 134 -5.61 6.28 -22.72
N CYS A 135 -4.96 5.33 -22.05
CA CYS A 135 -4.44 5.48 -20.71
C CYS A 135 -3.26 6.46 -20.66
N ALA A 136 -3.53 7.69 -20.25
CA ALA A 136 -2.53 8.76 -20.20
C ALA A 136 -1.60 8.70 -18.99
N TRP A 137 -2.02 8.07 -17.87
CA TRP A 137 -1.23 8.03 -16.63
C TRP A 137 -0.24 6.88 -16.55
N LEU A 138 -0.37 5.88 -17.42
CA LEU A 138 0.57 4.76 -17.57
C LEU A 138 0.70 4.42 -19.06
N THR A 139 1.52 5.18 -19.77
CA THR A 139 1.75 4.97 -21.21
C THR A 139 2.60 3.73 -21.45
N GLU A 140 2.64 3.24 -22.71
CA GLU A 140 3.56 2.16 -23.07
C GLU A 140 5.03 2.54 -22.85
N LYS A 141 5.37 3.83 -23.03
CA LYS A 141 6.71 4.35 -22.76
C LYS A 141 7.07 4.21 -21.27
N ASP A 142 6.17 4.64 -20.36
CA ASP A 142 6.37 4.53 -18.91
C ASP A 142 6.50 3.06 -18.50
N LEU A 143 5.61 2.22 -19.03
CA LEU A 143 5.60 0.79 -18.73
C LEU A 143 6.90 0.10 -19.18
N ASN A 144 7.45 0.50 -20.34
CA ASN A 144 8.74 -0.01 -20.83
C ASN A 144 9.89 0.40 -19.91
N ILE A 145 9.91 1.64 -19.41
CA ILE A 145 10.90 2.11 -18.44
C ILE A 145 10.83 1.24 -17.16
N PHE A 146 9.63 1.05 -16.60
CA PHE A 146 9.44 0.26 -15.39
C PHE A 146 9.82 -1.21 -15.61
N SER A 147 9.36 -1.82 -16.70
CA SER A 147 9.65 -3.23 -16.98
C SER A 147 11.14 -3.49 -17.20
N ASN A 148 11.85 -2.60 -17.89
CA ASN A 148 13.30 -2.71 -18.10
C ASN A 148 14.07 -2.52 -16.80
N SER A 149 13.66 -1.56 -15.96
CA SER A 149 14.25 -1.39 -14.63
C SER A 149 14.12 -2.68 -13.82
N PHE A 150 12.92 -3.27 -13.73
CA PHE A 150 12.71 -4.50 -12.97
C PHE A 150 13.36 -5.73 -13.59
N LYS A 151 13.54 -5.81 -14.92
CA LYS A 151 14.36 -6.86 -15.55
C LYS A 151 15.79 -6.85 -15.03
N ASN A 152 16.37 -5.67 -14.82
CA ASN A 152 17.75 -5.51 -14.36
C ASN A 152 17.89 -5.68 -12.84
N THR A 153 16.94 -5.15 -12.06
CA THR A 153 17.03 -5.10 -10.58
C THR A 153 16.27 -6.21 -9.86
N SER A 154 15.37 -6.92 -10.57
CA SER A 154 14.37 -7.82 -10.02
C SER A 154 13.38 -7.13 -9.05
N PHE A 155 12.41 -7.89 -8.53
CA PHE A 155 11.47 -7.41 -7.51
C PHE A 155 11.94 -7.68 -6.07
N LYS A 156 13.16 -8.20 -5.86
CA LYS A 156 13.68 -8.52 -4.52
C LYS A 156 13.64 -7.31 -3.59
N GLY A 157 14.14 -6.15 -4.05
CA GLY A 157 14.16 -4.92 -3.27
C GLY A 157 12.77 -4.50 -2.79
N PRO A 158 11.79 -4.24 -3.67
CA PRO A 158 10.42 -3.93 -3.27
C PRO A 158 9.75 -4.99 -2.40
N LEU A 159 10.01 -6.28 -2.64
CA LEU A 159 9.42 -7.38 -1.87
C LEU A 159 10.05 -7.53 -0.47
N SER A 160 11.29 -7.11 -0.26
CA SER A 160 11.93 -7.13 1.06
C SER A 160 11.19 -6.30 2.10
N TRP A 161 10.47 -5.26 1.68
CA TRP A 161 9.56 -4.49 2.53
C TRP A 161 8.56 -5.37 3.27
N TYR A 162 7.97 -6.35 2.58
CA TYR A 162 7.01 -7.28 3.20
C TYR A 162 7.70 -8.24 4.17
N GLY A 163 8.93 -8.68 3.85
CA GLY A 163 9.76 -9.50 4.75
C GLY A 163 10.03 -8.76 6.06
N MET A 164 10.56 -7.55 5.97
CA MET A 164 10.85 -6.68 7.12
C MET A 164 9.60 -6.42 7.97
N MET A 165 8.47 -6.09 7.35
CA MET A 165 7.21 -5.84 8.08
C MET A 165 6.72 -7.03 8.91
N LEU A 166 7.08 -8.26 8.52
CA LEU A 166 6.63 -9.49 9.17
C LEU A 166 7.71 -10.13 10.06
N ASP A 167 8.95 -9.65 9.99
CA ASP A 167 10.06 -10.14 10.79
C ASP A 167 9.92 -9.73 12.26
N GLU A 168 9.96 -10.72 13.17
CA GLU A 168 9.78 -10.45 14.60
C GLU A 168 11.04 -9.81 15.23
N LYS A 169 12.24 -10.02 14.66
CA LYS A 169 13.47 -9.37 15.12
C LYS A 169 13.46 -7.89 14.80
N GLU A 170 13.10 -7.53 13.55
CA GLU A 170 12.96 -6.15 13.12
C GLU A 170 11.91 -5.39 13.95
N LYS A 171 10.78 -6.05 14.23
CA LYS A 171 9.77 -5.48 15.12
C LYS A 171 10.28 -5.29 16.55
N GLN A 172 11.08 -6.23 17.06
CA GLN A 172 11.65 -6.12 18.39
C GLN A 172 12.64 -4.94 18.44
N GLN A 173 13.52 -4.79 17.47
CA GLN A 173 14.45 -3.65 17.41
C GLN A 173 13.72 -2.30 17.42
N ILE A 174 12.62 -2.17 16.68
CA ILE A 174 11.79 -0.96 16.68
C ILE A 174 11.16 -0.72 18.08
N LEU A 175 10.74 -1.80 18.76
CA LEU A 175 10.18 -1.70 20.11
C LEU A 175 11.22 -1.30 21.15
N ASP A 176 12.45 -1.80 21.01
CA ASP A 176 13.57 -1.53 21.90
C ASP A 176 14.04 -0.08 21.83
N LEU A 177 13.75 0.63 20.72
CA LEU A 177 14.01 2.07 20.61
C LEU A 177 13.11 2.92 21.54
N ASN A 178 12.10 2.33 22.17
CA ASN A 178 11.15 3.01 23.09
C ASN A 178 10.64 4.35 22.53
N LEU A 179 10.31 4.36 21.25
CA LEU A 179 9.91 5.56 20.52
C LEU A 179 8.62 6.18 21.08
N SER A 180 8.52 7.50 21.00
CA SER A 180 7.30 8.23 21.27
C SER A 180 6.12 7.62 20.50
N ARG A 181 4.93 7.66 21.08
CA ARG A 181 3.70 7.24 20.41
C ARG A 181 3.24 8.27 19.38
N LYS A 182 3.65 9.54 19.52
CA LYS A 182 3.24 10.63 18.65
C LYS A 182 4.41 11.17 17.83
N ILE A 183 4.11 11.46 16.59
CA ILE A 183 4.97 12.20 15.69
C ILE A 183 4.66 13.68 15.85
N PHE A 184 5.68 14.50 16.12
CA PHE A 184 5.52 15.93 16.41
C PHE A 184 5.71 16.81 15.17
N ILE A 185 6.44 16.34 14.17
CA ILE A 185 6.64 17.09 12.92
C ILE A 185 5.32 17.14 12.12
N PRO A 186 5.11 18.20 11.34
CA PRO A 186 3.92 18.35 10.50
C PRO A 186 3.66 17.12 9.62
N ALA A 187 2.43 16.63 9.60
CA ALA A 187 2.08 15.42 8.85
C ALA A 187 0.79 15.59 8.04
N LEU A 188 0.80 15.06 6.83
CA LEU A 188 -0.34 15.00 5.92
C LEU A 188 -0.57 13.55 5.47
N PHE A 189 -1.82 13.12 5.36
CA PHE A 189 -2.18 11.86 4.71
C PHE A 189 -2.87 12.12 3.37
N VAL A 190 -2.43 11.41 2.32
CA VAL A 190 -2.98 11.52 0.96
C VAL A 190 -3.28 10.12 0.42
N ALA A 191 -4.47 9.91 -0.14
CA ALA A 191 -4.83 8.68 -0.81
C ALA A 191 -5.86 8.91 -1.93
N GLY A 192 -5.98 7.95 -2.83
CA GLY A 192 -7.02 7.95 -3.84
C GLY A 192 -8.36 7.46 -3.29
N GLU A 193 -9.45 7.94 -3.85
CA GLU A 193 -10.82 7.55 -3.46
C GLU A 193 -11.09 6.04 -3.66
N ALA A 194 -10.44 5.44 -4.67
CA ALA A 194 -10.55 4.00 -4.96
C ALA A 194 -9.36 3.18 -4.40
N ASP A 195 -8.67 3.68 -3.37
CA ASP A 195 -7.53 2.99 -2.77
C ASP A 195 -7.94 2.11 -1.59
N TRP A 196 -7.93 0.80 -1.76
CA TRP A 196 -8.10 -0.16 -0.67
C TRP A 196 -7.02 -0.10 0.41
N GLY A 197 -5.87 0.53 0.11
CA GLY A 197 -4.80 0.75 1.08
C GLY A 197 -5.29 1.39 2.37
N ILE A 198 -6.26 2.30 2.25
CA ILE A 198 -6.88 3.03 3.37
C ILE A 198 -7.60 2.10 4.33
N PHE A 199 -8.28 1.06 3.81
CA PHE A 199 -9.21 0.22 4.58
C PHE A 199 -8.71 -1.21 4.82
N GLN A 200 -7.57 -1.61 4.28
CA GLN A 200 -7.03 -2.96 4.42
C GLN A 200 -6.76 -3.37 5.88
N LYS A 201 -6.58 -2.39 6.76
CA LYS A 201 -6.45 -2.56 8.21
C LYS A 201 -7.61 -1.84 8.92
N PRO A 202 -8.62 -2.57 9.39
CA PRO A 202 -9.79 -1.99 10.06
C PRO A 202 -9.42 -1.07 11.22
N GLY A 203 -9.86 0.19 11.16
CA GLY A 203 -9.67 1.18 12.20
C GLY A 203 -8.34 1.95 12.18
N ASP A 204 -7.35 1.55 11.39
CA ASP A 204 -6.02 2.17 11.42
C ASP A 204 -6.04 3.63 10.95
N LEU A 205 -6.86 4.00 9.96
CA LEU A 205 -6.98 5.40 9.54
C LEU A 205 -7.46 6.29 10.70
N ILE A 206 -8.53 5.89 11.39
CA ILE A 206 -9.09 6.66 12.51
C ILE A 206 -8.08 6.78 13.66
N LYS A 207 -7.35 5.69 13.95
CA LYS A 207 -6.31 5.72 14.98
C LYS A 207 -5.18 6.65 14.57
N MET A 208 -4.73 6.58 13.34
CA MET A 208 -3.69 7.45 12.81
C MET A 208 -4.07 8.92 13.01
N GLU A 209 -5.28 9.30 12.60
CA GLU A 209 -5.78 10.67 12.68
C GLU A 209 -5.87 11.18 14.13
N LYS A 210 -6.29 10.33 15.07
CA LYS A 210 -6.58 10.73 16.45
C LYS A 210 -5.40 10.58 17.42
N GLU A 211 -4.52 9.59 17.17
CA GLU A 211 -3.61 9.14 18.22
C GLU A 211 -2.12 9.37 17.89
N PHE A 212 -1.72 9.37 16.61
CA PHE A 212 -0.32 9.23 16.26
C PHE A 212 0.38 10.52 15.81
N PHE A 213 -0.34 11.60 15.60
CA PHE A 213 0.25 12.88 15.22
C PHE A 213 -0.14 13.99 16.17
N ASN A 214 0.84 14.82 16.53
CA ASN A 214 0.60 16.05 17.29
C ASN A 214 0.21 17.20 16.34
N ASN A 215 0.84 17.26 15.19
CA ASN A 215 0.64 18.29 14.18
C ASN A 215 0.14 17.68 12.87
N TYR A 216 -1.16 17.31 12.83
CA TYR A 216 -1.78 16.64 11.71
C TYR A 216 -2.60 17.59 10.84
N TYR A 217 -2.18 17.75 9.58
CA TYR A 217 -2.83 18.63 8.59
C TYR A 217 -3.99 17.98 7.86
N GLY A 218 -4.41 16.81 8.31
CA GLY A 218 -5.61 16.11 7.87
C GLY A 218 -5.39 15.06 6.80
N THR A 219 -6.48 14.39 6.45
CA THR A 219 -6.58 13.39 5.38
C THR A 219 -7.10 14.05 4.10
N LYS A 220 -6.40 13.86 2.99
CA LYS A 220 -6.80 14.34 1.67
C LYS A 220 -7.04 13.17 0.74
N ILE A 221 -8.30 13.02 0.33
CA ILE A 221 -8.72 12.01 -0.64
C ILE A 221 -8.79 12.65 -2.02
N ILE A 222 -7.98 12.12 -2.94
CA ILE A 222 -7.95 12.57 -4.33
C ILE A 222 -9.04 11.82 -5.10
N LYS A 223 -10.01 12.57 -5.63
CA LYS A 223 -11.10 11.99 -6.42
C LYS A 223 -10.61 11.43 -7.74
N LYS A 224 -11.27 10.39 -8.23
CA LYS A 224 -10.94 9.70 -9.48
C LYS A 224 -9.48 9.22 -9.52
N ALA A 225 -8.94 8.79 -8.37
CA ALA A 225 -7.65 8.13 -8.24
C ALA A 225 -7.79 6.85 -7.42
N GLY A 226 -7.02 5.84 -7.77
CA GLY A 226 -6.85 4.61 -7.01
C GLY A 226 -5.58 4.62 -6.17
N HIS A 227 -4.89 3.48 -6.16
CA HIS A 227 -3.68 3.28 -5.36
C HIS A 227 -2.47 4.11 -5.85
N TRP A 228 -2.43 4.44 -7.12
CA TRP A 228 -1.31 5.12 -7.76
C TRP A 228 -1.58 6.62 -7.89
N VAL A 229 -2.02 7.23 -6.81
CA VAL A 229 -2.55 8.61 -6.78
C VAL A 229 -1.62 9.64 -7.44
N GLN A 230 -0.30 9.49 -7.27
CA GLN A 230 0.71 10.38 -7.85
C GLN A 230 0.88 10.21 -9.37
N GLN A 231 0.53 9.03 -9.93
CA GLN A 231 0.54 8.78 -11.37
C GLN A 231 -0.84 9.06 -11.99
N GLU A 232 -1.92 8.62 -11.34
CA GLU A 232 -3.29 8.78 -11.84
C GLU A 232 -3.73 10.26 -11.82
N LYS A 233 -3.33 11.02 -10.79
CA LYS A 233 -3.71 12.43 -10.60
C LYS A 233 -2.51 13.27 -10.13
N PRO A 234 -1.47 13.44 -10.95
CA PRO A 234 -0.24 14.13 -10.55
C PRO A 234 -0.47 15.61 -10.20
N LYS A 235 -1.31 16.32 -10.95
CA LYS A 235 -1.58 17.75 -10.72
C LYS A 235 -2.31 17.98 -9.40
N GLU A 236 -3.34 17.18 -9.12
CA GLU A 236 -4.12 17.25 -7.89
C GLU A 236 -3.27 16.86 -6.68
N THR A 237 -2.48 15.80 -6.80
CA THR A 237 -1.54 15.35 -5.76
C THR A 237 -0.50 16.42 -5.46
N PHE A 238 0.10 17.01 -6.48
CA PHE A 238 1.04 18.12 -6.32
C PHE A 238 0.39 19.34 -5.64
N LYS A 239 -0.81 19.74 -6.07
CA LYS A 239 -1.55 20.87 -5.49
C LYS A 239 -1.78 20.67 -3.98
N VAL A 240 -2.18 19.47 -3.58
CA VAL A 240 -2.42 19.12 -2.17
C VAL A 240 -1.13 19.20 -1.36
N ILE A 241 -0.05 18.59 -1.84
CA ILE A 241 1.24 18.58 -1.15
C ILE A 241 1.84 20.01 -1.07
N ASN A 242 1.80 20.75 -2.16
CA ASN A 242 2.29 22.14 -2.20
C ASN A 242 1.50 23.06 -1.25
N SER A 243 0.18 22.89 -1.19
CA SER A 243 -0.66 23.63 -0.23
C SER A 243 -0.29 23.30 1.23
N PHE A 244 0.05 22.07 1.52
CA PHE A 244 0.54 21.66 2.83
C PHE A 244 1.87 22.33 3.17
N TYR A 245 2.85 22.32 2.27
CA TYR A 245 4.14 23.00 2.47
C TYR A 245 4.01 24.49 2.69
N LYS A 246 3.14 25.16 1.92
CA LYS A 246 2.88 26.61 2.10
C LYS A 246 2.28 26.93 3.46
N LYS A 247 1.44 26.04 4.02
CA LYS A 247 0.88 26.22 5.36
C LYS A 247 1.91 26.05 6.46
N ILE A 248 2.84 25.10 6.32
CA ILE A 248 3.92 24.90 7.29
C ILE A 248 4.80 26.15 7.35
N ARG A 249 5.28 26.64 6.21
CA ARG A 249 6.15 27.84 6.16
C ARG A 249 5.51 29.06 6.82
N LYS A 250 4.22 29.29 6.59
CA LYS A 250 3.50 30.41 7.23
C LYS A 250 3.31 30.28 8.75
N SER A 251 3.51 29.11 9.31
CA SER A 251 3.43 28.89 10.76
C SER A 251 4.81 28.95 11.45
N GLU A 252 5.88 29.08 10.66
CA GLU A 252 7.26 29.25 11.12
C GLU A 252 7.69 30.75 11.11
N ASP A 253 6.97 31.58 10.35
CA ASP A 253 7.05 33.04 10.35
C ASP A 253 6.13 33.64 11.45
#